data_44c0b15d5256fd3b7a8c9404bda43bf0
#
_entry.id   44c0b15d5256fd3b7a8c9404bda43bf0
#
_cell.length_a   1.000
_cell.length_b   1.000
_cell.length_c   1.000
_cell.angle_alpha   90.00
_cell.angle_beta   90.00
_cell.angle_gamma   90.00
#
_symmetry.space_group_name_H-M   'P 1'
#
loop_
_entity.id
_entity.type
_entity.pdbx_description
1 polymer ?
#
loop_
_entity_poly.entity_id
_entity_poly.type
_entity_poly.pdbx_seq_one_letter_code
_entity_poly.pdbx_strand_id
1 'polypeptide(L)'
;LYSNAIAAQAETLGFKGIMADGNPAMLKGFQSNEVFLAPWVYTTTTIFRNRELSNDLAVMRTNPEWPEYPLSPTTFADWLTHQQGSVTTLSMDYETLGERQSDATGVFEFWRTMIISCLDAGNRFMTPSEVVREIKPLSVCECTQEMTCSTFGTMSHWNGNVMQDEAIRKIYRLEKPVKAANDEDLTHVWRKLQSADHFHYMEKENSFTPYASAFDAYIYYMNALADLQIRVKRESPKAAAV
;
A
#
# COMPACT_ATOMS: atom_id res chain seq x y z
N LEU A 1 4.55 -1.35 -0.46
CA LEU A 1 5.97 -1.62 -0.54
C LEU A 1 6.59 -1.75 0.84
N TYR A 2 7.44 -2.76 1.09
CA TYR A 2 8.11 -2.99 2.37
C TYR A 2 9.54 -3.52 2.15
N SER A 3 10.46 -3.07 2.97
CA SER A 3 11.82 -3.62 3.09
C SER A 3 12.40 -3.30 4.47
N ASN A 4 13.52 -3.94 4.84
CA ASN A 4 14.24 -3.63 6.09
C ASN A 4 14.60 -2.14 6.19
N ALA A 5 14.99 -1.50 5.07
CA ALA A 5 15.32 -0.08 5.03
C ALA A 5 14.11 0.81 5.33
N ILE A 6 12.92 0.45 4.81
CA ILE A 6 11.68 1.17 5.10
C ILE A 6 11.31 1.03 6.58
N ALA A 7 11.47 -0.18 7.16
CA ALA A 7 11.20 -0.41 8.57
C ALA A 7 12.12 0.42 9.47
N ALA A 8 13.41 0.47 9.18
CA ALA A 8 14.38 1.29 9.92
C ALA A 8 14.08 2.80 9.81
N GLN A 9 13.67 3.26 8.62
CA GLN A 9 13.26 4.64 8.42
C GLN A 9 11.98 4.98 9.20
N ALA A 10 11.00 4.08 9.20
CA ALA A 10 9.76 4.26 9.97
C ALA A 10 10.06 4.36 11.49
N GLU A 11 10.96 3.53 12.01
CA GLU A 11 11.39 3.61 13.41
C GLU A 11 12.06 4.95 13.72
N THR A 12 12.96 5.43 12.84
CA THR A 12 13.63 6.73 12.97
C THR A 12 12.64 7.88 13.00
N LEU A 13 11.54 7.77 12.24
CA LEU A 13 10.44 8.75 12.21
C LEU A 13 9.45 8.60 13.38
N GLY A 14 9.65 7.61 14.26
CA GLY A 14 8.83 7.38 15.46
C GLY A 14 7.55 6.57 15.25
N PHE A 15 7.34 5.99 14.07
CA PHE A 15 6.24 5.06 13.85
C PHE A 15 6.39 3.82 14.73
N LYS A 16 5.26 3.30 15.22
CA LYS A 16 5.23 2.11 16.09
C LYS A 16 4.81 0.85 15.35
N GLY A 17 4.21 0.99 14.19
CA GLY A 17 3.77 -0.13 13.38
C GLY A 17 3.80 0.17 11.88
N ILE A 18 4.00 -0.87 11.11
CA ILE A 18 3.94 -0.88 9.65
C ILE A 18 3.00 -2.00 9.22
N MET A 19 2.10 -1.71 8.30
CA MET A 19 1.32 -2.73 7.62
C MET A 19 1.95 -3.03 6.26
N ALA A 20 2.17 -4.31 5.96
CA ALA A 20 2.80 -4.76 4.73
C ALA A 20 2.04 -5.95 4.11
N ASP A 21 2.25 -6.22 2.84
CA ASP A 21 1.67 -7.38 2.17
C ASP A 21 2.41 -8.67 2.59
N GLY A 22 1.65 -9.70 2.94
CA GLY A 22 2.18 -11.00 3.36
C GLY A 22 2.63 -11.87 2.19
N ASN A 23 3.62 -11.41 1.44
CA ASN A 23 4.16 -12.17 0.32
C ASN A 23 4.94 -13.41 0.82
N PRO A 24 4.61 -14.64 0.36
CA PRO A 24 5.26 -15.85 0.81
C PRO A 24 6.78 -15.86 0.63
N ALA A 25 7.30 -15.25 -0.45
CA ALA A 25 8.74 -15.16 -0.69
C ALA A 25 9.48 -14.35 0.41
N MET A 26 8.80 -13.36 1.01
CA MET A 26 9.33 -12.56 2.11
C MET A 26 9.20 -13.28 3.44
N LEU A 27 8.07 -13.93 3.68
CA LEU A 27 7.78 -14.60 4.95
C LEU A 27 8.67 -15.84 5.18
N LYS A 28 9.28 -16.41 4.12
CA LYS A 28 10.24 -17.53 4.22
C LYS A 28 9.75 -18.70 5.11
N GLY A 29 8.46 -19.01 5.01
CA GLY A 29 7.82 -20.07 5.80
C GLY A 29 7.17 -19.59 7.11
N PHE A 30 7.32 -18.34 7.50
CA PHE A 30 6.49 -17.76 8.56
C PHE A 30 5.05 -17.57 8.09
N GLN A 31 4.12 -17.63 9.03
CA GLN A 31 2.72 -17.30 8.77
C GLN A 31 2.52 -15.78 8.79
N SER A 32 1.70 -15.23 7.87
CA SER A 32 1.33 -13.83 7.86
C SER A 32 0.50 -13.39 9.07
N ASN A 33 -0.07 -14.34 9.80
CA ASN A 33 -0.94 -14.12 10.96
C ASN A 33 -0.15 -13.90 12.26
N GLU A 34 1.10 -13.50 12.15
CA GLU A 34 1.98 -13.15 13.26
C GLU A 34 2.51 -11.72 13.11
N VAL A 35 3.04 -11.20 14.18
CA VAL A 35 3.64 -9.88 14.28
C VAL A 35 5.16 -10.01 14.30
N PHE A 36 5.87 -9.15 13.57
CA PHE A 36 7.32 -9.27 13.41
C PHE A 36 8.05 -7.95 13.68
N LEU A 37 9.35 -8.06 13.91
CA LEU A 37 10.30 -6.96 13.77
C LEU A 37 11.08 -7.12 12.46
N ALA A 38 11.61 -6.03 11.91
CA ALA A 38 12.66 -6.10 10.90
C ALA A 38 14.05 -6.23 11.56
N PRO A 39 15.07 -6.72 10.86
CA PRO A 39 16.45 -6.69 11.36
C PRO A 39 16.85 -5.26 11.76
N TRP A 40 17.47 -5.15 12.95
CA TRP A 40 17.97 -3.88 13.53
C TRP A 40 16.88 -2.85 13.85
N VAL A 41 15.62 -3.28 13.88
CA VAL A 41 14.45 -2.49 14.31
C VAL A 41 13.95 -3.07 15.62
N TYR A 42 13.72 -2.21 16.63
CA TYR A 42 13.47 -2.67 18.00
C TYR A 42 12.10 -2.27 18.54
N THR A 43 11.50 -1.21 17.99
CA THR A 43 10.26 -0.63 18.49
C THR A 43 9.15 -0.52 17.45
N THR A 44 9.47 -0.68 16.18
CA THR A 44 8.48 -0.61 15.10
C THR A 44 8.11 -2.01 14.63
N THR A 45 6.88 -2.39 14.91
CA THR A 45 6.34 -3.72 14.62
C THR A 45 5.81 -3.80 13.20
N THR A 46 6.01 -4.92 12.53
CA THR A 46 5.43 -5.17 11.20
C THR A 46 4.29 -6.16 11.30
N ILE A 47 3.15 -5.77 10.74
CA ILE A 47 1.92 -6.55 10.63
C ILE A 47 1.72 -6.90 9.16
N PHE A 48 1.58 -8.19 8.85
CA PHE A 48 1.41 -8.63 7.47
C PHE A 48 -0.05 -8.93 7.14
N ARG A 49 -0.47 -8.45 5.98
CA ARG A 49 -1.75 -8.82 5.39
C ARG A 49 -1.79 -10.33 5.12
N ASN A 50 -2.83 -11.01 5.58
CA ASN A 50 -3.13 -12.35 5.09
C ASN A 50 -3.61 -12.22 3.64
N ARG A 51 -2.72 -12.57 2.70
CA ARG A 51 -2.93 -12.34 1.27
C ARG A 51 -4.03 -13.20 0.70
N GLU A 52 -4.07 -14.46 1.08
CA GLU A 52 -5.06 -15.42 0.57
C GLU A 52 -6.47 -15.01 1.00
N LEU A 53 -6.73 -14.92 2.28
CA LEU A 53 -8.05 -14.54 2.81
C LEU A 53 -8.49 -13.15 2.36
N SER A 54 -7.56 -12.20 2.22
CA SER A 54 -7.91 -10.88 1.68
C SER A 54 -8.30 -10.94 0.21
N ASN A 55 -7.64 -11.78 -0.60
CA ASN A 55 -7.97 -11.96 -2.00
C ASN A 55 -9.29 -12.75 -2.18
N ASP A 56 -9.55 -13.72 -1.32
CA ASP A 56 -10.82 -14.45 -1.32
C ASP A 56 -12.00 -13.50 -1.16
N LEU A 57 -11.90 -12.54 -0.25
CA LEU A 57 -12.92 -11.51 -0.06
C LEU A 57 -12.98 -10.50 -1.21
N ALA A 58 -11.81 -10.02 -1.65
CA ALA A 58 -11.74 -8.92 -2.59
C ALA A 58 -12.07 -9.33 -4.03
N VAL A 59 -11.71 -10.56 -4.42
CA VAL A 59 -11.76 -11.02 -5.81
C VAL A 59 -12.57 -12.30 -5.96
N MET A 60 -12.21 -13.34 -5.20
CA MET A 60 -12.72 -14.69 -5.44
C MET A 60 -14.18 -14.85 -5.03
N ARG A 61 -14.64 -14.16 -4.01
CA ARG A 61 -16.03 -14.23 -3.50
C ARG A 61 -17.10 -14.03 -4.57
N THR A 62 -16.81 -13.24 -5.59
CA THR A 62 -17.74 -12.95 -6.70
C THR A 62 -17.46 -13.76 -7.97
N ASN A 63 -16.48 -14.65 -7.95
CA ASN A 63 -16.11 -15.48 -9.09
C ASN A 63 -16.89 -16.81 -9.08
N PRO A 64 -17.84 -17.05 -10.01
CA PRO A 64 -18.61 -18.30 -10.05
C PRO A 64 -17.78 -19.55 -10.35
N GLU A 65 -16.57 -19.40 -10.89
CA GLU A 65 -15.68 -20.52 -11.19
C GLU A 65 -14.80 -20.91 -9.98
N TRP A 66 -14.85 -20.13 -8.91
CA TRP A 66 -14.12 -20.45 -7.69
C TRP A 66 -14.75 -21.63 -6.96
N PRO A 67 -13.99 -22.64 -6.51
CA PRO A 67 -14.53 -23.84 -5.88
C PRO A 67 -15.40 -23.58 -4.64
N GLU A 68 -15.10 -22.50 -3.91
CA GLU A 68 -15.82 -22.10 -2.69
C GLU A 68 -17.02 -21.16 -2.97
N TYR A 69 -17.30 -20.89 -4.24
CA TYR A 69 -18.47 -20.07 -4.62
C TYR A 69 -19.80 -20.86 -4.52
N PRO A 70 -20.86 -20.27 -3.95
CA PRO A 70 -20.92 -18.95 -3.28
C PRO A 70 -20.41 -19.02 -1.83
N LEU A 71 -19.39 -18.24 -1.53
CA LEU A 71 -18.84 -18.17 -0.18
C LEU A 71 -19.88 -17.60 0.80
N SER A 72 -20.21 -18.35 1.86
CA SER A 72 -21.08 -17.83 2.92
C SER A 72 -20.28 -17.01 3.94
N PRO A 73 -20.90 -15.99 4.56
CA PRO A 73 -20.23 -15.19 5.59
C PRO A 73 -19.86 -16.01 6.83
N THR A 74 -20.66 -17.03 7.18
CA THR A 74 -20.38 -17.92 8.31
C THR A 74 -19.22 -18.86 8.03
N THR A 75 -19.11 -19.39 6.82
CA THR A 75 -17.96 -20.20 6.38
C THR A 75 -16.67 -19.40 6.45
N PHE A 76 -16.69 -18.15 5.97
CA PHE A 76 -15.51 -17.31 6.03
C PHE A 76 -15.14 -16.93 7.47
N ALA A 77 -16.12 -16.67 8.34
CA ALA A 77 -15.90 -16.44 9.77
C ALA A 77 -15.27 -17.67 10.46
N ASP A 78 -15.69 -18.86 10.06
CA ASP A 78 -15.09 -20.11 10.53
C ASP A 78 -13.63 -20.25 10.09
N TRP A 79 -13.32 -19.92 8.84
CA TRP A 79 -11.94 -19.90 8.37
C TRP A 79 -11.07 -18.94 9.17
N LEU A 80 -11.57 -17.73 9.45
CA LEU A 80 -10.87 -16.75 10.28
C LEU A 80 -10.62 -17.27 11.70
N THR A 81 -11.61 -17.90 12.29
CA THR A 81 -11.53 -18.43 13.66
C THR A 81 -10.52 -19.55 13.80
N HIS A 82 -10.33 -20.36 12.75
CA HIS A 82 -9.40 -21.47 12.76
C HIS A 82 -7.98 -21.13 12.23
N GLN A 83 -7.74 -19.85 11.91
CA GLN A 83 -6.40 -19.43 11.52
C GLN A 83 -5.40 -19.64 12.68
N GLN A 84 -4.25 -20.17 12.35
CA GLN A 84 -3.14 -20.23 13.30
C GLN A 84 -2.43 -18.88 13.38
N GLY A 85 -1.95 -18.52 14.55
CA GLY A 85 -1.24 -17.27 14.79
C GLY A 85 -1.93 -16.35 15.78
N SER A 86 -1.34 -15.20 16.01
CA SER A 86 -1.78 -14.25 17.05
C SER A 86 -2.73 -13.19 16.51
N VAL A 87 -2.70 -12.90 15.19
CA VAL A 87 -3.54 -11.87 14.55
C VAL A 87 -3.69 -12.12 13.06
N THR A 88 -4.91 -12.17 12.55
CA THR A 88 -5.18 -12.23 11.12
C THR A 88 -5.54 -10.84 10.60
N THR A 89 -4.76 -10.35 9.64
CA THR A 89 -4.97 -9.03 9.06
C THR A 89 -5.57 -9.15 7.66
N LEU A 90 -6.78 -8.65 7.50
CA LEU A 90 -7.43 -8.50 6.21
C LEU A 90 -7.21 -7.07 5.70
N SER A 91 -6.78 -6.94 4.46
CA SER A 91 -6.58 -5.65 3.81
C SER A 91 -6.90 -5.74 2.33
N MET A 92 -7.65 -4.79 1.83
CA MET A 92 -8.08 -4.70 0.44
C MET A 92 -8.32 -3.25 0.04
N ASP A 93 -8.44 -3.01 -1.24
CA ASP A 93 -8.76 -1.68 -1.77
C ASP A 93 -10.13 -1.24 -1.27
N TYR A 94 -10.27 0.03 -0.98
CA TYR A 94 -11.53 0.61 -0.50
C TYR A 94 -12.67 0.42 -1.50
N GLU A 95 -12.37 0.51 -2.79
CA GLU A 95 -13.30 0.31 -3.91
C GLU A 95 -13.85 -1.12 -4.00
N THR A 96 -13.27 -2.06 -3.27
CA THR A 96 -13.83 -3.41 -3.17
C THR A 96 -15.29 -3.38 -2.66
N LEU A 97 -15.55 -2.48 -1.70
CA LEU A 97 -16.87 -2.34 -1.09
C LEU A 97 -17.69 -1.24 -1.77
N GLY A 98 -18.65 -1.63 -2.58
CA GLY A 98 -19.60 -0.73 -3.22
C GLY A 98 -19.33 -0.44 -4.69
N GLU A 99 -18.09 -0.47 -5.15
CA GLU A 99 -17.74 -0.27 -6.56
C GLU A 99 -17.46 -1.59 -7.28
N ARG A 100 -16.36 -2.30 -6.94
CA ARG A 100 -16.03 -3.59 -7.56
C ARG A 100 -17.03 -4.68 -7.19
N GLN A 101 -17.46 -4.68 -5.94
CA GLN A 101 -18.56 -5.50 -5.45
C GLN A 101 -19.72 -4.57 -5.05
N SER A 102 -20.65 -4.36 -5.97
CA SER A 102 -21.81 -3.50 -5.73
C SER A 102 -22.75 -4.10 -4.68
N ASP A 103 -23.66 -3.29 -4.16
CA ASP A 103 -24.69 -3.72 -3.21
C ASP A 103 -25.50 -4.94 -3.72
N ALA A 104 -25.76 -4.99 -5.04
CA ALA A 104 -26.44 -6.12 -5.68
C ALA A 104 -25.73 -7.49 -5.48
N THR A 105 -24.42 -7.49 -5.15
CA THR A 105 -23.69 -8.71 -4.80
C THR A 105 -23.89 -9.16 -3.35
N GLY A 106 -24.68 -8.42 -2.56
CA GLY A 106 -24.88 -8.66 -1.14
C GLY A 106 -23.63 -8.44 -0.29
N VAL A 107 -22.67 -7.63 -0.77
CA VAL A 107 -21.38 -7.41 -0.10
C VAL A 107 -21.54 -6.85 1.31
N PHE A 108 -22.42 -5.89 1.52
CA PHE A 108 -22.58 -5.26 2.84
C PHE A 108 -23.22 -6.20 3.85
N GLU A 109 -24.21 -7.01 3.44
CA GLU A 109 -24.81 -8.01 4.32
C GLU A 109 -23.85 -9.16 4.61
N PHE A 110 -23.03 -9.54 3.62
CA PHE A 110 -21.94 -10.50 3.83
C PHE A 110 -20.99 -10.04 4.94
N TRP A 111 -20.48 -8.80 4.84
CA TRP A 111 -19.58 -8.25 5.84
C TRP A 111 -20.21 -8.14 7.22
N ARG A 112 -21.45 -7.66 7.28
CA ARG A 112 -22.18 -7.55 8.54
C ARG A 112 -22.32 -8.90 9.24
N THR A 113 -22.79 -9.91 8.52
CA THR A 113 -22.99 -11.26 9.06
C THR A 113 -21.65 -11.90 9.44
N MET A 114 -20.63 -11.77 8.63
CA MET A 114 -19.30 -12.29 8.90
C MET A 114 -18.70 -11.69 10.19
N ILE A 115 -18.79 -10.38 10.37
CA ILE A 115 -18.30 -9.71 11.58
C ILE A 115 -19.03 -10.22 12.83
N ILE A 116 -20.37 -10.32 12.77
CA ILE A 116 -21.17 -10.85 13.89
C ILE A 116 -20.76 -12.28 14.20
N SER A 117 -20.64 -13.13 13.17
CA SER A 117 -20.23 -14.53 13.36
C SER A 117 -18.83 -14.68 13.96
N CYS A 118 -17.91 -13.81 13.57
CA CYS A 118 -16.57 -13.77 14.20
C CYS A 118 -16.65 -13.41 15.69
N LEU A 119 -17.44 -12.41 16.04
CA LEU A 119 -17.61 -12.01 17.45
C LEU A 119 -18.28 -13.10 18.28
N ASP A 120 -19.31 -13.75 17.75
CA ASP A 120 -20.02 -14.86 18.41
C ASP A 120 -19.09 -16.07 18.61
N ALA A 121 -18.13 -16.28 17.71
CA ALA A 121 -17.08 -17.29 17.83
C ALA A 121 -15.95 -16.92 18.82
N GLY A 122 -16.05 -15.75 19.46
CA GLY A 122 -15.05 -15.28 20.44
C GLY A 122 -13.86 -14.55 19.85
N ASN A 123 -13.86 -14.24 18.55
CA ASN A 123 -12.83 -13.41 17.95
C ASN A 123 -12.95 -11.96 18.40
N ARG A 124 -11.82 -11.26 18.43
CA ARG A 124 -11.73 -9.86 18.77
C ARG A 124 -11.21 -9.06 17.56
N PHE A 125 -11.89 -7.98 17.21
CA PHE A 125 -11.39 -7.01 16.24
C PHE A 125 -10.47 -6.00 16.94
N MET A 126 -9.35 -5.67 16.29
CA MET A 126 -8.35 -4.76 16.82
C MET A 126 -7.95 -3.74 15.77
N THR A 127 -7.68 -2.53 16.19
CA THR A 127 -6.99 -1.53 15.36
C THR A 127 -5.50 -1.87 15.24
N PRO A 128 -4.80 -1.41 14.20
CA PRO A 128 -3.35 -1.60 14.09
C PRO A 128 -2.58 -1.11 15.33
N SER A 129 -3.03 0.01 15.93
CA SER A 129 -2.42 0.55 17.14
C SER A 129 -2.59 -0.35 18.37
N GLU A 130 -3.72 -1.04 18.49
CA GLU A 130 -3.95 -2.02 19.54
C GLU A 130 -3.08 -3.26 19.33
N VAL A 131 -2.99 -3.76 18.09
CA VAL A 131 -2.12 -4.90 17.75
C VAL A 131 -0.68 -4.61 18.15
N VAL A 132 -0.14 -3.46 17.72
CA VAL A 132 1.24 -3.04 18.05
C VAL A 132 1.48 -2.94 19.56
N ARG A 133 0.48 -2.51 20.32
CA ARG A 133 0.58 -2.37 21.78
C ARG A 133 0.45 -3.68 22.54
N GLU A 134 -0.41 -4.58 22.07
CA GLU A 134 -0.85 -5.76 22.82
C GLU A 134 -0.22 -7.08 22.36
N ILE A 135 0.13 -7.18 21.07
CA ILE A 135 0.70 -8.40 20.50
C ILE A 135 2.23 -8.28 20.43
N LYS A 136 2.91 -9.20 21.09
CA LYS A 136 4.38 -9.23 21.03
C LYS A 136 4.85 -9.82 19.70
N PRO A 137 5.90 -9.24 19.09
CA PRO A 137 6.52 -9.84 17.91
C PRO A 137 6.99 -11.27 18.16
N LEU A 138 6.65 -12.17 17.26
CA LEU A 138 7.06 -13.58 17.30
C LEU A 138 8.56 -13.72 17.02
N SER A 139 9.05 -13.01 16.00
CA SER A 139 10.40 -13.17 15.49
C SER A 139 10.83 -11.96 14.67
N VAL A 140 12.01 -12.05 14.06
CA VAL A 140 12.52 -11.09 13.06
C VAL A 140 12.24 -11.63 11.66
N CYS A 141 11.50 -10.86 10.85
CA CYS A 141 11.27 -11.15 9.45
C CYS A 141 12.18 -10.27 8.59
N GLU A 142 13.11 -10.88 7.87
CA GLU A 142 14.03 -10.18 7.02
C GLU A 142 13.48 -9.99 5.61
N CYS A 143 13.38 -8.75 5.16
CA CYS A 143 13.03 -8.38 3.80
C CYS A 143 14.13 -7.46 3.24
N THR A 144 15.07 -8.05 2.49
CA THR A 144 16.12 -7.29 1.79
C THR A 144 15.53 -6.46 0.65
N GLN A 145 16.32 -5.57 0.07
CA GLN A 145 15.89 -4.74 -1.04
C GLN A 145 15.56 -5.57 -2.30
N GLU A 146 16.24 -6.69 -2.49
CA GLU A 146 15.98 -7.66 -3.56
C GLU A 146 14.67 -8.42 -3.37
N MET A 147 14.17 -8.50 -2.14
CA MET A 147 12.91 -9.13 -1.75
C MET A 147 11.80 -8.11 -1.55
N THR A 148 11.98 -6.90 -2.03
CA THR A 148 10.99 -5.82 -1.87
C THR A 148 9.61 -6.26 -2.34
N CYS A 149 8.66 -6.18 -1.44
CA CYS A 149 7.30 -6.65 -1.62
C CYS A 149 6.41 -5.55 -2.16
N SER A 150 5.80 -5.80 -3.28
CA SER A 150 4.62 -5.07 -3.74
C SER A 150 3.51 -6.07 -4.00
N THR A 151 2.27 -5.61 -4.09
CA THR A 151 1.14 -6.45 -4.51
C THR A 151 1.39 -7.12 -5.87
N PHE A 152 2.16 -6.46 -6.74
CA PHE A 152 2.54 -6.95 -8.06
C PHE A 152 3.86 -7.74 -8.07
N GLY A 153 4.54 -7.88 -6.95
CA GLY A 153 5.79 -8.65 -6.82
C GLY A 153 7.05 -7.89 -7.25
N THR A 154 6.94 -6.80 -8.01
CA THR A 154 8.08 -5.98 -8.47
C THR A 154 7.75 -4.50 -8.43
N MET A 155 8.78 -3.65 -8.55
CA MET A 155 8.65 -2.19 -8.68
C MET A 155 8.52 -1.72 -10.13
N SER A 156 8.59 -2.62 -11.10
CA SER A 156 8.59 -2.29 -12.53
C SER A 156 7.34 -1.53 -12.99
N HIS A 157 6.22 -1.72 -12.31
CA HIS A 157 4.99 -0.98 -12.58
C HIS A 157 5.11 0.54 -12.32
N TRP A 158 6.08 0.97 -11.50
CA TRP A 158 6.29 2.38 -11.15
C TRP A 158 7.62 2.95 -11.67
N ASN A 159 8.64 2.12 -11.88
CA ASN A 159 9.98 2.54 -12.33
C ASN A 159 10.60 1.59 -13.36
N GLY A 160 9.77 0.90 -14.14
CA GLY A 160 10.20 -0.10 -15.11
C GLY A 160 10.57 0.44 -16.50
N ASN A 161 10.38 1.73 -16.77
CA ASN A 161 10.67 2.32 -18.06
C ASN A 161 11.27 3.73 -17.97
N VAL A 162 11.81 4.22 -19.08
CA VAL A 162 12.53 5.49 -19.15
C VAL A 162 11.65 6.70 -18.77
N MET A 163 10.36 6.69 -19.13
CA MET A 163 9.43 7.78 -18.82
C MET A 163 9.21 7.89 -17.31
N GLN A 164 8.95 6.76 -16.66
CA GLN A 164 8.79 6.67 -15.21
C GLN A 164 10.04 7.15 -14.47
N ASP A 165 11.20 6.63 -14.88
CA ASP A 165 12.47 6.96 -14.26
C ASP A 165 12.84 8.45 -14.42
N GLU A 166 12.58 9.04 -15.59
CA GLU A 166 12.77 10.48 -15.82
C GLU A 166 11.83 11.32 -14.94
N ALA A 167 10.56 10.95 -14.88
CA ALA A 167 9.56 11.64 -14.08
C ALA A 167 9.93 11.62 -12.58
N ILE A 168 10.28 10.45 -12.05
CA ILE A 168 10.74 10.28 -10.67
C ILE A 168 11.97 11.14 -10.37
N ARG A 169 12.98 11.07 -11.21
CA ARG A 169 14.20 11.89 -10.99
C ARG A 169 13.90 13.38 -11.00
N LYS A 170 13.03 13.84 -11.88
CA LYS A 170 12.71 15.27 -11.99
C LYS A 170 11.92 15.78 -10.79
N ILE A 171 10.90 15.03 -10.31
CA ILE A 171 10.11 15.48 -9.16
C ILE A 171 10.93 15.55 -7.87
N TYR A 172 11.82 14.57 -7.64
CA TYR A 172 12.68 14.59 -6.46
C TYR A 172 13.78 15.67 -6.51
N ARG A 173 14.27 16.07 -7.69
CA ARG A 173 15.16 17.23 -7.83
C ARG A 173 14.53 18.54 -7.40
N LEU A 174 13.21 18.65 -7.39
CA LEU A 174 12.49 19.83 -6.94
C LEU A 174 12.34 19.94 -5.42
N GLU A 175 12.68 18.90 -4.66
CA GLU A 175 12.52 18.90 -3.21
C GLU A 175 13.15 20.11 -2.53
N LYS A 176 14.45 20.31 -2.77
CA LYS A 176 15.19 21.42 -2.14
C LYS A 176 14.68 22.79 -2.57
N PRO A 177 14.48 23.07 -3.89
CA PRO A 177 13.92 24.34 -4.34
C PRO A 177 12.51 24.61 -3.80
N VAL A 178 11.62 23.61 -3.77
CA VAL A 178 10.26 23.78 -3.23
C VAL A 178 10.30 24.10 -1.74
N LYS A 179 11.07 23.35 -0.97
CA LYS A 179 11.22 23.61 0.47
C LYS A 179 11.86 24.98 0.75
N ALA A 180 12.79 25.40 -0.08
CA ALA A 180 13.45 26.72 0.07
C ALA A 180 12.53 27.90 -0.29
N ALA A 181 11.55 27.70 -1.16
CA ALA A 181 10.55 28.71 -1.49
C ALA A 181 9.63 29.03 -0.31
N ASN A 182 9.50 28.12 0.65
CA ASN A 182 8.64 28.24 1.85
C ASN A 182 7.19 28.67 1.52
N ASP A 183 6.67 28.14 0.42
CA ASP A 183 5.32 28.39 -0.10
C ASP A 183 4.49 27.12 0.06
N GLU A 184 3.34 27.23 0.75
CA GLU A 184 2.48 26.10 1.04
C GLU A 184 1.81 25.53 -0.22
N ASP A 185 1.41 26.38 -1.17
CA ASP A 185 0.77 25.95 -2.42
C ASP A 185 1.75 25.19 -3.30
N LEU A 186 3.00 25.67 -3.42
CA LEU A 186 4.04 24.97 -4.16
C LEU A 186 4.38 23.62 -3.49
N THR A 187 4.44 23.59 -2.17
CA THR A 187 4.65 22.36 -1.40
C THR A 187 3.51 21.37 -1.60
N HIS A 188 2.27 21.85 -1.60
CA HIS A 188 1.09 21.02 -1.83
C HIS A 188 1.08 20.41 -3.25
N VAL A 189 1.33 21.21 -4.26
CA VAL A 189 1.44 20.72 -5.65
C VAL A 189 2.57 19.69 -5.79
N TRP A 190 3.74 19.97 -5.22
CA TRP A 190 4.87 19.04 -5.24
C TRP A 190 4.53 17.71 -4.58
N ARG A 191 3.83 17.72 -3.44
CA ARG A 191 3.36 16.49 -2.76
C ARG A 191 2.36 15.71 -3.61
N LYS A 192 1.40 16.38 -4.25
CA LYS A 192 0.44 15.73 -5.16
C LYS A 192 1.11 15.03 -6.33
N LEU A 193 2.12 15.65 -6.92
CA LEU A 193 2.87 15.06 -8.04
C LEU A 193 3.73 13.85 -7.64
N GLN A 194 3.82 13.51 -6.36
CA GLN A 194 4.49 12.31 -5.86
C GLN A 194 3.55 11.11 -5.70
N SER A 195 2.26 11.23 -6.05
CA SER A 195 1.35 10.08 -6.04
C SER A 195 1.89 8.96 -6.94
N ALA A 196 1.91 7.75 -6.43
CA ALA A 196 2.37 6.57 -7.15
C ALA A 196 1.59 6.32 -8.44
N ASP A 197 0.31 6.70 -8.48
CA ASP A 197 -0.56 6.53 -9.64
C ASP A 197 -0.03 7.23 -10.88
N HIS A 198 0.56 8.41 -10.74
CA HIS A 198 1.15 9.11 -11.88
C HIS A 198 2.19 8.27 -12.61
N PHE A 199 3.04 7.58 -11.86
CA PHE A 199 4.08 6.71 -12.43
C PHE A 199 3.48 5.42 -12.97
N HIS A 200 2.51 4.84 -12.28
CA HIS A 200 1.80 3.65 -12.73
C HIS A 200 1.07 3.87 -14.07
N TYR A 201 0.46 5.02 -14.28
CA TYR A 201 -0.20 5.36 -15.55
C TYR A 201 0.76 5.46 -16.74
N MET A 202 2.07 5.58 -16.51
CA MET A 202 3.11 5.57 -17.55
C MET A 202 3.59 4.16 -17.92
N GLU A 203 2.98 3.12 -17.35
CA GLU A 203 3.25 1.74 -17.73
C GLU A 203 2.53 1.38 -19.04
N LYS A 204 3.23 0.68 -19.95
CA LYS A 204 2.71 0.39 -21.29
C LYS A 204 1.48 -0.52 -21.31
N GLU A 205 1.39 -1.44 -20.36
CA GLU A 205 0.33 -2.47 -20.30
C GLU A 205 -0.75 -2.14 -19.27
N ASN A 206 -0.79 -0.91 -18.77
CA ASN A 206 -1.76 -0.53 -17.76
C ASN A 206 -3.16 -0.32 -18.35
N SER A 207 -4.08 -1.22 -18.02
CA SER A 207 -5.50 -1.13 -18.40
C SER A 207 -6.33 -0.21 -17.49
N PHE A 208 -5.79 0.24 -16.37
CA PHE A 208 -6.48 1.09 -15.36
C PHE A 208 -6.01 2.54 -15.41
N THR A 209 -5.75 3.07 -16.58
CA THR A 209 -5.32 4.45 -16.76
C THR A 209 -6.46 5.32 -17.33
N PRO A 210 -6.65 6.57 -16.86
CA PRO A 210 -7.58 7.52 -17.47
C PRO A 210 -7.05 8.13 -18.77
N TYR A 211 -5.81 7.82 -19.15
CA TYR A 211 -5.15 8.36 -20.33
C TYR A 211 -5.26 7.42 -21.52
N ALA A 212 -5.23 7.97 -22.73
CA ALA A 212 -5.29 7.18 -23.97
C ALA A 212 -4.03 6.31 -24.19
N SER A 213 -2.90 6.73 -23.65
CA SER A 213 -1.65 5.98 -23.68
C SER A 213 -0.73 6.31 -22.52
N ALA A 214 0.26 5.45 -22.26
CA ALA A 214 1.33 5.72 -21.30
C ALA A 214 2.12 6.99 -21.66
N PHE A 215 2.28 7.27 -22.95
CA PHE A 215 2.94 8.49 -23.42
C PHE A 215 2.12 9.74 -23.12
N ASP A 216 0.79 9.69 -23.27
CA ASP A 216 -0.08 10.80 -22.89
C ASP A 216 0.00 11.08 -21.40
N ALA A 217 -0.05 10.04 -20.57
CA ALA A 217 0.14 10.16 -19.12
C ALA A 217 1.47 10.86 -18.79
N TYR A 218 2.55 10.45 -19.44
CA TYR A 218 3.87 11.07 -19.28
C TYR A 218 3.87 12.55 -19.69
N ILE A 219 3.31 12.91 -20.85
CA ILE A 219 3.28 14.29 -21.33
C ILE A 219 2.47 15.19 -20.39
N TYR A 220 1.29 14.75 -19.95
CA TYR A 220 0.47 15.52 -19.01
C TYR A 220 1.20 15.73 -17.68
N TYR A 221 1.84 14.68 -17.16
CA TYR A 221 2.63 14.78 -15.96
C TYR A 221 3.80 15.75 -16.11
N MET A 222 4.54 15.64 -17.21
CA MET A 222 5.70 16.51 -17.48
C MET A 222 5.31 17.97 -17.65
N ASN A 223 4.14 18.26 -18.21
CA ASN A 223 3.60 19.62 -18.31
C ASN A 223 3.29 20.19 -16.93
N ALA A 224 2.62 19.43 -16.06
CA ALA A 224 2.36 19.85 -14.67
C ALA A 224 3.66 20.06 -13.88
N LEU A 225 4.65 19.20 -14.08
CA LEU A 225 5.96 19.32 -13.45
C LEU A 225 6.73 20.56 -13.97
N ALA A 226 6.64 20.87 -15.26
CA ALA A 226 7.26 22.05 -15.83
C ALA A 226 6.62 23.36 -15.29
N ASP A 227 5.28 23.38 -15.13
CA ASP A 227 4.61 24.50 -14.46
C ASP A 227 5.12 24.71 -13.04
N LEU A 228 5.18 23.63 -12.24
CA LEU A 228 5.75 23.72 -10.90
C LEU A 228 7.18 24.26 -10.90
N GLN A 229 8.03 23.81 -11.84
CA GLN A 229 9.41 24.28 -11.96
C GLN A 229 9.49 25.79 -12.24
N ILE A 230 8.61 26.29 -13.12
CA ILE A 230 8.55 27.73 -13.46
C ILE A 230 8.11 28.54 -12.24
N ARG A 231 7.08 28.08 -11.53
CA ARG A 231 6.54 28.75 -10.33
C ARG A 231 7.62 28.80 -9.22
N VAL A 232 8.26 27.68 -8.93
CA VAL A 232 9.35 27.61 -7.93
C VAL A 232 10.49 28.56 -8.29
N LYS A 233 10.88 28.69 -9.55
CA LYS A 233 11.93 29.65 -9.97
C LYS A 233 11.53 31.11 -9.79
N ARG A 234 10.26 31.44 -9.89
CA ARG A 234 9.75 32.82 -9.67
C ARG A 234 9.78 33.21 -8.20
N GLU A 235 9.43 32.25 -7.31
CA GLU A 235 9.36 32.45 -5.85
C GLU A 235 10.72 32.26 -5.17
N SER A 236 11.67 31.59 -5.83
CA SER A 236 13.05 31.48 -5.29
C SER A 236 13.67 32.87 -5.23
N PRO A 237 14.19 33.31 -4.06
CA PRO A 237 14.88 34.58 -3.96
C PRO A 237 15.98 34.60 -5.03
N LYS A 238 15.99 35.64 -5.87
CA LYS A 238 17.12 35.88 -6.78
C LYS A 238 18.35 35.87 -5.90
N ALA A 239 19.25 34.88 -6.10
CA ALA A 239 20.55 34.91 -5.48
C ALA A 239 21.10 36.33 -5.71
N ALA A 240 21.30 37.05 -4.60
CA ALA A 240 21.82 38.41 -4.66
C ALA A 240 23.12 38.34 -5.48
N ALA A 241 23.10 38.95 -6.62
CA ALA A 241 24.30 39.18 -7.38
C ALA A 241 25.20 40.06 -6.52
N VAL A 242 26.26 39.47 -5.99
CA VAL A 242 27.41 40.17 -5.39
C VAL A 242 28.54 40.09 -6.40
#